data_89f4f4985c472a8fd2642427a6bf8613
#
_entry.id   89f4f4985c472a8fd2642427a6bf8613
#
_cell.length_a   1.000
_cell.length_b   1.000
_cell.length_c   1.000
_cell.angle_alpha   90.00
_cell.angle_beta   90.00
_cell.angle_gamma   90.00
#
_symmetry.space_group_name_H-M   'P 1'
#
loop_
_entity.id
_entity.type
_entity.pdbx_description
1 polymer ?
#
loop_
_entity_poly.entity_id
_entity_poly.type
_entity_poly.pdbx_seq_one_letter_code
_entity_poly.pdbx_strand_id
1 'polypeptide(L)'
;MFLKSQDADFFVTSFGSGPRTIVAHGGWVGSGELWLPPFERLSQHWRTVTYDHRGTGATISRAPKITFDLLVDDLFHVLDSLDIQRCVLAGESSGALVVLEAALRQPQRFEGLVLVDGRASSSNSAGAARFIEGCKTDFAATMQAFVRACVTEDNAEAELRWGEQIVMRSNGPAAVELMECMWTAQVQHRLEQISQPTLLIHGRRDVITPVSESEEMARRIPNAKLVVIEDAGHVPVITRPDQVAEAINSFFR
;
A
#
# COMPACT_ATOMS: atom_id res chain seq x y z
N MET A 1 -12.35 14.24 0.95
CA MET A 1 -12.67 15.12 -0.21
C MET A 1 -12.46 14.36 -1.51
N PHE A 2 -12.97 14.90 -2.65
CA PHE A 2 -12.65 14.33 -3.95
C PHE A 2 -11.73 15.26 -4.74
N LEU A 3 -10.63 14.69 -5.28
CA LEU A 3 -9.74 15.35 -6.24
C LEU A 3 -10.11 14.87 -7.64
N LYS A 4 -10.32 15.82 -8.55
CA LYS A 4 -10.75 15.51 -9.92
C LYS A 4 -9.56 15.47 -10.87
N SER A 5 -9.48 14.41 -11.68
CA SER A 5 -8.66 14.35 -12.88
C SER A 5 -9.54 14.24 -14.13
N GLN A 6 -8.93 14.13 -15.29
CA GLN A 6 -9.65 13.95 -16.54
C GLN A 6 -10.54 12.69 -16.52
N ASP A 7 -10.06 11.60 -15.92
CA ASP A 7 -10.64 10.27 -16.00
C ASP A 7 -10.87 9.58 -14.64
N ALA A 8 -10.68 10.32 -13.52
CA ALA A 8 -11.00 9.84 -12.18
C ALA A 8 -11.39 10.95 -11.22
N ASP A 9 -12.17 10.58 -10.20
CA ASP A 9 -12.41 11.37 -9.01
C ASP A 9 -11.84 10.58 -7.81
N PHE A 10 -10.67 10.99 -7.30
CA PHE A 10 -9.98 10.30 -6.21
C PHE A 10 -10.56 10.71 -4.87
N PHE A 11 -10.98 9.75 -4.07
CA PHE A 11 -11.34 10.01 -2.68
C PHE A 11 -10.07 10.11 -1.82
N VAL A 12 -9.92 11.22 -1.13
CA VAL A 12 -8.74 11.52 -0.31
C VAL A 12 -9.18 11.87 1.11
N THR A 13 -8.46 11.30 2.07
CA THR A 13 -8.55 11.64 3.49
C THR A 13 -7.23 12.27 3.94
N SER A 14 -7.31 13.43 4.58
CA SER A 14 -6.16 14.13 5.15
C SER A 14 -6.51 14.68 6.52
N PHE A 15 -5.64 14.44 7.50
CA PHE A 15 -5.78 14.97 8.85
C PHE A 15 -4.41 15.14 9.52
N GLY A 16 -4.40 15.83 10.67
CA GLY A 16 -3.16 16.28 11.29
C GLY A 16 -2.59 17.53 10.61
N SER A 17 -1.72 18.22 11.31
CA SER A 17 -1.14 19.51 10.88
C SER A 17 0.35 19.64 11.23
N GLY A 18 1.03 18.51 11.40
CA GLY A 18 2.47 18.48 11.67
C GLY A 18 3.30 19.05 10.51
N PRO A 19 4.56 19.41 10.77
CA PRO A 19 5.44 20.02 9.78
C PRO A 19 5.90 19.04 8.68
N ARG A 20 5.73 17.76 8.90
CA ARG A 20 6.09 16.70 7.94
C ARG A 20 4.84 16.07 7.38
N THR A 21 4.89 15.73 6.11
CA THR A 21 3.78 15.05 5.42
C THR A 21 4.13 13.60 5.13
N ILE A 22 3.19 12.69 5.44
CA ILE A 22 3.24 11.30 4.99
C ILE A 22 2.02 11.02 4.11
N VAL A 23 2.27 10.43 2.94
CA VAL A 23 1.22 10.04 1.98
C VAL A 23 1.27 8.53 1.81
N ALA A 24 0.12 7.87 1.82
CA ALA A 24 0.05 6.41 1.71
C ALA A 24 -0.79 5.92 0.54
N HIS A 25 -0.28 4.88 -0.11
CA HIS A 25 -0.94 4.06 -1.13
C HIS A 25 -1.34 2.72 -0.51
N GLY A 26 -2.58 2.29 -0.74
CA GLY A 26 -3.07 0.98 -0.29
C GLY A 26 -2.48 -0.19 -1.07
N GLY A 27 -2.77 -1.39 -0.62
CA GLY A 27 -2.42 -2.64 -1.31
C GLY A 27 -3.34 -2.96 -2.49
N TRP A 28 -3.31 -4.19 -2.97
CA TRP A 28 -4.00 -4.67 -4.18
C TRP A 28 -5.45 -4.15 -4.32
N VAL A 29 -6.36 -4.57 -3.45
CA VAL A 29 -7.76 -4.09 -3.38
C VAL A 29 -8.02 -3.32 -2.10
N GLY A 30 -6.95 -2.97 -1.39
CA GLY A 30 -6.97 -2.19 -0.17
C GLY A 30 -7.08 -0.70 -0.47
N SER A 31 -8.11 -0.05 0.06
CA SER A 31 -8.28 1.40 -0.05
C SER A 31 -7.37 2.15 0.91
N GLY A 32 -7.35 3.48 0.81
CA GLY A 32 -6.65 4.34 1.76
C GLY A 32 -7.08 4.17 3.21
N GLU A 33 -8.25 3.57 3.45
CA GLU A 33 -8.78 3.25 4.79
C GLU A 33 -7.85 2.33 5.59
N LEU A 34 -7.06 1.47 4.94
CA LEU A 34 -6.05 0.64 5.61
C LEU A 34 -5.09 1.45 6.48
N TRP A 35 -4.78 2.68 6.06
CA TRP A 35 -3.80 3.53 6.72
C TRP A 35 -4.39 4.43 7.82
N LEU A 36 -5.71 4.45 8.00
CA LEU A 36 -6.33 5.33 9.00
C LEU A 36 -5.86 5.03 10.44
N PRO A 37 -5.71 3.76 10.90
CA PRO A 37 -5.29 3.51 12.27
C PRO A 37 -3.88 4.02 12.61
N PRO A 38 -2.82 3.71 11.87
CA PRO A 38 -1.50 4.28 12.17
C PRO A 38 -1.45 5.79 11.90
N PHE A 39 -2.23 6.32 10.95
CA PHE A 39 -2.27 7.74 10.64
C PHE A 39 -2.97 8.57 11.72
N GLU A 40 -3.97 8.03 12.38
CA GLU A 40 -4.59 8.66 13.55
C GLU A 40 -3.53 8.90 14.64
N ARG A 41 -2.65 7.91 14.93
CA ARG A 41 -1.55 8.03 15.90
C ARG A 41 -0.49 9.02 15.44
N LEU A 42 -0.17 9.04 14.15
CA LEU A 42 0.83 9.94 13.57
C LEU A 42 0.34 11.39 13.48
N SER A 43 -0.98 11.62 13.40
CA SER A 43 -1.58 12.94 13.13
C SER A 43 -1.26 14.03 14.14
N GLN A 44 -0.80 13.67 15.34
CA GLN A 44 -0.35 14.63 16.35
C GLN A 44 0.92 15.39 15.92
N HIS A 45 1.76 14.78 15.07
CA HIS A 45 3.06 15.31 14.67
C HIS A 45 3.25 15.37 13.15
N TRP A 46 2.34 14.77 12.38
CA TRP A 46 2.38 14.66 10.92
C TRP A 46 1.11 15.23 10.29
N ARG A 47 1.23 15.77 9.09
CA ARG A 47 0.13 15.83 8.15
C ARG A 47 0.05 14.47 7.46
N THR A 48 -1.03 13.73 7.68
CA THR A 48 -1.26 12.42 7.10
C THR A 48 -2.22 12.52 5.93
N VAL A 49 -1.91 11.84 4.84
CA VAL A 49 -2.74 11.81 3.62
C VAL A 49 -2.84 10.39 3.12
N THR A 50 -4.04 9.92 2.88
CA THR A 50 -4.29 8.66 2.20
C THR A 50 -5.38 8.84 1.15
N TYR A 51 -5.37 8.02 0.12
CA TYR A 51 -6.35 8.08 -0.95
C TYR A 51 -6.72 6.67 -1.42
N ASP A 52 -7.92 6.55 -1.95
CA ASP A 52 -8.36 5.34 -2.61
C ASP A 52 -7.81 5.37 -4.04
N HIS A 53 -6.98 4.40 -4.40
CA HIS A 53 -6.53 4.27 -5.78
C HIS A 53 -7.64 3.69 -6.68
N ARG A 54 -7.45 3.72 -7.99
CA ARG A 54 -8.45 3.20 -8.94
C ARG A 54 -8.86 1.77 -8.61
N GLY A 55 -10.15 1.49 -8.69
CA GLY A 55 -10.71 0.17 -8.41
C GLY A 55 -10.87 -0.14 -6.93
N THR A 56 -10.65 0.83 -6.02
CA THR A 56 -10.82 0.65 -4.58
C THR A 56 -11.66 1.76 -3.94
N GLY A 57 -12.22 1.48 -2.77
CA GLY A 57 -12.89 2.44 -1.92
C GLY A 57 -13.97 3.25 -2.62
N ALA A 58 -13.91 4.58 -2.47
CA ALA A 58 -14.87 5.52 -3.04
C ALA A 58 -14.36 6.23 -4.32
N THR A 59 -13.15 5.93 -4.78
CA THR A 59 -12.63 6.51 -6.03
C THR A 59 -13.40 6.04 -7.23
N ILE A 60 -13.81 6.98 -8.09
CA ILE A 60 -14.53 6.73 -9.33
C ILE A 60 -13.53 6.76 -10.48
N SER A 61 -13.26 5.62 -11.10
CA SER A 61 -12.42 5.53 -12.30
C SER A 61 -13.28 5.47 -13.56
N ARG A 62 -12.91 6.26 -14.56
CA ARG A 62 -13.51 6.29 -15.91
C ARG A 62 -12.51 5.82 -16.98
N ALA A 63 -11.28 5.47 -16.56
CA ALA A 63 -10.28 4.92 -17.47
C ALA A 63 -10.76 3.56 -18.03
N PRO A 64 -10.49 3.26 -19.30
CA PRO A 64 -10.92 2.01 -19.93
C PRO A 64 -10.17 0.79 -19.36
N LYS A 65 -9.02 1.00 -18.76
CA LYS A 65 -8.18 -0.05 -18.14
C LYS A 65 -7.29 0.55 -17.05
N ILE A 66 -7.07 -0.19 -15.96
CA ILE A 66 -6.08 0.15 -14.95
C ILE A 66 -4.71 -0.38 -15.38
N THR A 67 -3.70 0.48 -15.44
CA THR A 67 -2.32 0.10 -15.74
C THR A 67 -1.40 0.50 -14.59
N PHE A 68 -0.23 -0.12 -14.51
CA PHE A 68 0.74 0.20 -13.47
C PHE A 68 1.24 1.65 -13.58
N ASP A 69 1.55 2.10 -14.80
CA ASP A 69 1.95 3.50 -15.04
C ASP A 69 0.86 4.48 -14.60
N LEU A 70 -0.40 4.17 -14.89
CA LEU A 70 -1.54 5.01 -14.49
C LEU A 70 -1.64 5.13 -12.97
N LEU A 71 -1.40 4.06 -12.20
CA LEU A 71 -1.40 4.13 -10.73
C LEU A 71 -0.27 5.02 -10.19
N VAL A 72 0.90 5.00 -10.82
CA VAL A 72 2.03 5.87 -10.46
C VAL A 72 1.73 7.32 -10.83
N ASP A 73 1.15 7.58 -12.00
CA ASP A 73 0.78 8.92 -12.45
C ASP A 73 -0.34 9.51 -11.58
N ASP A 74 -1.32 8.69 -11.16
CA ASP A 74 -2.37 9.06 -10.21
C ASP A 74 -1.80 9.51 -8.86
N LEU A 75 -0.79 8.81 -8.35
CA LEU A 75 -0.09 9.22 -7.12
C LEU A 75 0.49 10.63 -7.28
N PHE A 76 1.20 10.92 -8.38
CA PHE A 76 1.73 12.26 -8.63
C PHE A 76 0.61 13.30 -8.78
N HIS A 77 -0.48 12.96 -9.46
CA HIS A 77 -1.66 13.82 -9.55
C HIS A 77 -2.24 14.18 -8.17
N VAL A 78 -2.34 13.20 -7.27
CA VAL A 78 -2.80 13.44 -5.87
C VAL A 78 -1.83 14.36 -5.14
N LEU A 79 -0.52 14.13 -5.24
CA LEU A 79 0.49 14.98 -4.61
C LEU A 79 0.40 16.43 -5.11
N ASP A 80 0.32 16.61 -6.42
CA ASP A 80 0.29 17.94 -7.06
C ASP A 80 -1.02 18.67 -6.75
N SER A 81 -2.16 17.96 -6.77
CA SER A 81 -3.47 18.55 -6.43
C SER A 81 -3.58 19.03 -4.98
N LEU A 82 -2.75 18.46 -4.09
CA LEU A 82 -2.69 18.84 -2.66
C LEU A 82 -1.52 19.79 -2.34
N ASP A 83 -0.81 20.26 -3.36
CA ASP A 83 0.39 21.08 -3.25
C ASP A 83 1.48 20.45 -2.34
N ILE A 84 1.60 19.11 -2.40
CA ILE A 84 2.61 18.39 -1.65
C ILE A 84 3.88 18.28 -2.49
N GLN A 85 4.83 19.15 -2.24
CA GLN A 85 6.09 19.18 -2.98
C GLN A 85 7.05 18.08 -2.55
N ARG A 86 7.08 17.76 -1.25
CA ARG A 86 7.90 16.68 -0.68
C ARG A 86 7.15 15.99 0.46
N CYS A 87 7.32 14.67 0.57
CA CYS A 87 6.72 13.87 1.64
C CYS A 87 7.52 12.60 1.93
N VAL A 88 7.19 11.93 3.04
CA VAL A 88 7.45 10.51 3.20
C VAL A 88 6.34 9.76 2.45
N LEU A 89 6.71 8.81 1.60
CA LEU A 89 5.74 8.01 0.84
C LEU A 89 5.64 6.60 1.41
N ALA A 90 4.43 6.18 1.72
CA ALA A 90 4.14 4.88 2.31
C ALA A 90 3.35 3.99 1.34
N GLY A 91 3.62 2.68 1.37
CA GLY A 91 2.87 1.69 0.60
C GLY A 91 2.76 0.37 1.35
N GLU A 92 1.60 -0.26 1.25
CA GLU A 92 1.31 -1.57 1.85
C GLU A 92 1.23 -2.61 0.74
N SER A 93 1.78 -3.81 0.98
CA SER A 93 1.68 -4.96 0.06
C SER A 93 2.12 -4.62 -1.38
N SER A 94 1.25 -4.81 -2.36
CA SER A 94 1.51 -4.43 -3.76
C SER A 94 1.66 -2.92 -3.97
N GLY A 95 1.15 -2.08 -3.06
CA GLY A 95 1.38 -0.65 -3.07
C GLY A 95 2.86 -0.28 -2.95
N ALA A 96 3.69 -1.15 -2.37
CA ALA A 96 5.13 -0.99 -2.35
C ALA A 96 5.75 -0.85 -3.76
N LEU A 97 5.19 -1.54 -4.77
CA LEU A 97 5.64 -1.42 -6.16
C LEU A 97 5.42 -0.01 -6.71
N VAL A 98 4.25 0.58 -6.42
CA VAL A 98 3.92 1.95 -6.83
C VAL A 98 4.84 2.96 -6.14
N VAL A 99 5.07 2.78 -4.84
CA VAL A 99 5.97 3.63 -4.04
C VAL A 99 7.40 3.58 -4.56
N LEU A 100 7.93 2.39 -4.81
CA LEU A 100 9.29 2.20 -5.34
C LEU A 100 9.44 2.81 -6.75
N GLU A 101 8.46 2.60 -7.63
CA GLU A 101 8.48 3.19 -8.98
C GLU A 101 8.40 4.72 -8.94
N ALA A 102 7.54 5.28 -8.07
CA ALA A 102 7.45 6.73 -7.90
C ALA A 102 8.77 7.32 -7.40
N ALA A 103 9.43 6.65 -6.44
CA ALA A 103 10.72 7.08 -5.93
C ALA A 103 11.83 7.03 -6.99
N LEU A 104 11.78 6.05 -7.90
CA LEU A 104 12.70 5.96 -9.04
C LEU A 104 12.44 7.04 -10.10
N ARG A 105 11.17 7.39 -10.36
CA ARG A 105 10.80 8.41 -11.36
C ARG A 105 11.11 9.84 -10.90
N GLN A 106 10.79 10.16 -9.65
CA GLN A 106 10.97 11.51 -9.09
C GLN A 106 11.58 11.47 -7.68
N PRO A 107 12.85 11.06 -7.54
CA PRO A 107 13.48 10.85 -6.23
C PRO A 107 13.48 12.09 -5.34
N GLN A 108 13.52 13.30 -5.91
CA GLN A 108 13.52 14.56 -5.18
C GLN A 108 12.19 14.88 -4.47
N ARG A 109 11.10 14.20 -4.83
CA ARG A 109 9.77 14.38 -4.23
C ARG A 109 9.64 13.66 -2.88
N PHE A 110 10.58 12.78 -2.51
CA PHE A 110 10.42 11.92 -1.35
C PHE A 110 11.57 12.07 -0.35
N GLU A 111 11.21 12.39 0.90
CA GLU A 111 12.14 12.49 2.04
C GLU A 111 12.50 11.12 2.61
N GLY A 112 11.66 10.14 2.37
CA GLY A 112 11.82 8.76 2.78
C GLY A 112 10.69 7.89 2.30
N LEU A 113 10.86 6.58 2.43
CA LEU A 113 9.87 5.57 2.05
C LEU A 113 9.51 4.68 3.24
N VAL A 114 8.26 4.25 3.29
CA VAL A 114 7.75 3.24 4.23
C VAL A 114 7.09 2.13 3.43
N LEU A 115 7.59 0.91 3.54
CA LEU A 115 7.06 -0.26 2.85
C LEU A 115 6.58 -1.28 3.89
N VAL A 116 5.27 -1.52 3.94
CA VAL A 116 4.68 -2.45 4.90
C VAL A 116 4.24 -3.72 4.17
N ASP A 117 4.76 -4.87 4.59
CA ASP A 117 4.52 -6.19 3.98
C ASP A 117 4.67 -6.18 2.44
N GLY A 118 5.59 -5.31 1.99
CA GLY A 118 5.80 -5.05 0.58
C GLY A 118 6.63 -6.12 -0.12
N ARG A 119 6.58 -6.08 -1.44
CA ARG A 119 7.42 -6.85 -2.34
C ARG A 119 7.99 -5.95 -3.44
N ALA A 120 9.11 -6.35 -4.01
CA ALA A 120 9.72 -5.65 -5.15
C ALA A 120 9.38 -6.27 -6.51
N SER A 121 8.65 -7.37 -6.54
CA SER A 121 8.21 -8.04 -7.76
C SER A 121 6.81 -8.63 -7.62
N SER A 122 6.15 -8.80 -8.75
CA SER A 122 4.89 -9.53 -8.85
C SER A 122 4.91 -10.36 -10.13
N SER A 123 4.32 -11.53 -10.12
CA SER A 123 4.34 -12.44 -11.27
C SER A 123 3.05 -13.26 -11.39
N ASN A 124 2.78 -13.72 -12.60
CA ASN A 124 1.70 -14.66 -12.87
C ASN A 124 2.10 -16.06 -12.39
N SER A 125 1.85 -16.33 -11.13
CA SER A 125 2.03 -17.66 -10.52
C SER A 125 0.75 -18.51 -10.59
N ALA A 126 0.86 -19.81 -10.37
CA ALA A 126 -0.32 -20.68 -10.27
C ALA A 126 -1.26 -20.27 -9.12
N GLY A 127 -0.72 -19.65 -8.05
CA GLY A 127 -1.52 -19.03 -6.98
C GLY A 127 -2.28 -17.80 -7.47
N ALA A 128 -1.59 -16.89 -8.15
CA ALA A 128 -2.21 -15.69 -8.75
C ALA A 128 -3.30 -16.05 -9.76
N ALA A 129 -3.07 -17.04 -10.62
CA ALA A 129 -4.07 -17.52 -11.57
C ALA A 129 -5.35 -18.04 -10.89
N ARG A 130 -5.22 -18.79 -9.79
CA ARG A 130 -6.38 -19.24 -9.00
C ARG A 130 -7.13 -18.07 -8.35
N PHE A 131 -6.42 -17.07 -7.86
CA PHE A 131 -7.02 -15.86 -7.31
C PHE A 131 -7.83 -15.10 -8.36
N ILE A 132 -7.26 -14.92 -9.56
CA ILE A 132 -7.94 -14.28 -10.69
C ILE A 132 -9.21 -15.02 -11.05
N GLU A 133 -9.16 -16.36 -11.14
CA GLU A 133 -10.33 -17.17 -11.44
C GLU A 133 -11.39 -17.02 -10.34
N GLY A 134 -10.99 -17.04 -9.07
CA GLY A 134 -11.88 -16.77 -7.94
C GLY A 134 -12.53 -15.38 -8.03
N CYS A 135 -11.76 -14.34 -8.35
CA CYS A 135 -12.30 -12.98 -8.54
C CYS A 135 -13.34 -12.89 -9.68
N LYS A 136 -13.20 -13.73 -10.71
CA LYS A 136 -14.15 -13.79 -11.85
C LYS A 136 -15.41 -14.58 -11.53
N THR A 137 -15.31 -15.63 -10.72
CA THR A 137 -16.39 -16.59 -10.49
C THR A 137 -17.16 -16.33 -9.20
N ASP A 138 -16.46 -16.00 -8.09
CA ASP A 138 -17.04 -15.67 -6.79
C ASP A 138 -16.13 -14.69 -6.06
N PHE A 139 -16.28 -13.41 -6.38
CA PHE A 139 -15.48 -12.33 -5.80
C PHE A 139 -15.63 -12.28 -4.28
N ALA A 140 -16.85 -12.40 -3.76
CA ALA A 140 -17.11 -12.28 -2.32
C ALA A 140 -16.41 -13.38 -1.52
N ALA A 141 -16.58 -14.65 -1.91
CA ALA A 141 -15.91 -15.76 -1.22
C ALA A 141 -14.38 -15.68 -1.34
N THR A 142 -13.87 -15.23 -2.50
CA THR A 142 -12.43 -15.02 -2.73
C THR A 142 -11.88 -13.95 -1.81
N MET A 143 -12.57 -12.82 -1.65
CA MET A 143 -12.14 -11.75 -0.75
C MET A 143 -12.19 -12.15 0.73
N GLN A 144 -13.21 -12.88 1.15
CA GLN A 144 -13.28 -13.42 2.51
C GLN A 144 -12.11 -14.36 2.81
N ALA A 145 -11.78 -15.26 1.88
CA ALA A 145 -10.65 -16.16 2.03
C ALA A 145 -9.30 -15.39 2.06
N PHE A 146 -9.17 -14.36 1.22
CA PHE A 146 -8.00 -13.50 1.19
C PHE A 146 -7.79 -12.76 2.51
N VAL A 147 -8.82 -12.09 3.03
CA VAL A 147 -8.73 -11.36 4.30
C VAL A 147 -8.37 -12.29 5.47
N ARG A 148 -8.95 -13.48 5.52
CA ARG A 148 -8.58 -14.50 6.53
C ARG A 148 -7.12 -14.94 6.42
N ALA A 149 -6.55 -14.97 5.22
CA ALA A 149 -5.13 -15.26 5.04
C ALA A 149 -4.24 -14.06 5.41
N CYS A 150 -4.73 -12.82 5.26
CA CYS A 150 -3.98 -11.61 5.65
C CYS A 150 -3.91 -11.44 7.17
N VAL A 151 -4.99 -11.76 7.90
CA VAL A 151 -5.11 -11.58 9.35
C VAL A 151 -4.92 -12.92 10.04
N THR A 152 -3.72 -13.15 10.56
CA THR A 152 -3.34 -14.42 11.22
C THR A 152 -3.27 -14.31 12.74
N GLU A 153 -3.61 -13.15 13.27
CA GLU A 153 -3.61 -12.85 14.70
C GLU A 153 -4.78 -13.48 15.43
N ASP A 154 -4.54 -13.92 16.66
CA ASP A 154 -5.60 -14.39 17.55
C ASP A 154 -6.49 -13.23 18.00
N ASN A 155 -7.80 -13.46 18.15
CA ASN A 155 -8.79 -12.50 18.61
C ASN A 155 -8.91 -11.23 17.73
N ALA A 156 -8.75 -11.39 16.41
CA ALA A 156 -8.78 -10.30 15.43
C ALA A 156 -10.11 -10.24 14.62
N GLU A 157 -11.24 -10.63 15.23
CA GLU A 157 -12.53 -10.67 14.53
C GLU A 157 -13.03 -9.30 14.09
N ALA A 158 -12.65 -8.23 14.79
CA ALA A 158 -12.99 -6.87 14.38
C ALA A 158 -12.21 -6.45 13.14
N GLU A 159 -10.91 -6.75 13.12
CA GLU A 159 -10.00 -6.48 12.00
C GLU A 159 -10.38 -7.31 10.77
N LEU A 160 -10.75 -8.59 10.96
CA LEU A 160 -11.27 -9.43 9.88
C LEU A 160 -12.53 -8.82 9.25
N ARG A 161 -13.53 -8.46 10.07
CA ARG A 161 -14.76 -7.83 9.55
C ARG A 161 -14.49 -6.51 8.85
N TRP A 162 -13.59 -5.70 9.37
CA TRP A 162 -13.23 -4.43 8.76
C TRP A 162 -12.45 -4.63 7.46
N GLY A 163 -11.47 -5.55 7.45
CA GLY A 163 -10.76 -5.92 6.23
C GLY A 163 -11.69 -6.40 5.12
N GLU A 164 -12.68 -7.25 5.45
CA GLU A 164 -13.72 -7.68 4.50
C GLU A 164 -14.52 -6.48 3.94
N GLN A 165 -14.89 -5.51 4.78
CA GLN A 165 -15.59 -4.30 4.32
C GLN A 165 -14.74 -3.44 3.38
N ILE A 166 -13.43 -3.34 3.65
CA ILE A 166 -12.51 -2.58 2.80
C ILE A 166 -12.41 -3.22 1.42
N VAL A 167 -12.08 -4.50 1.33
CA VAL A 167 -11.86 -5.19 0.04
C VAL A 167 -13.13 -5.33 -0.78
N MET A 168 -14.29 -5.44 -0.12
CA MET A 168 -15.60 -5.51 -0.78
C MET A 168 -16.07 -4.20 -1.43
N ARG A 169 -15.34 -3.08 -1.24
CA ARG A 169 -15.56 -1.84 -2.02
C ARG A 169 -14.90 -1.88 -3.39
N SER A 170 -14.13 -2.91 -3.70
CA SER A 170 -13.68 -3.24 -5.05
C SER A 170 -14.69 -4.17 -5.75
N ASN A 171 -14.35 -4.65 -6.92
CA ASN A 171 -15.15 -5.65 -7.67
C ASN A 171 -14.21 -6.58 -8.46
N GLY A 172 -14.76 -7.71 -8.92
CA GLY A 172 -13.97 -8.74 -9.61
C GLY A 172 -13.16 -8.21 -10.79
N PRO A 173 -13.75 -7.48 -11.76
CA PRO A 173 -12.99 -6.90 -12.88
C PRO A 173 -11.85 -6.00 -12.44
N ALA A 174 -12.09 -5.06 -11.53
CA ALA A 174 -11.04 -4.15 -11.03
C ALA A 174 -9.94 -4.92 -10.28
N ALA A 175 -10.30 -5.90 -9.46
CA ALA A 175 -9.34 -6.73 -8.74
C ALA A 175 -8.41 -7.51 -9.70
N VAL A 176 -8.97 -8.03 -10.79
CA VAL A 176 -8.17 -8.71 -11.85
C VAL A 176 -7.23 -7.73 -12.54
N GLU A 177 -7.72 -6.57 -12.98
CA GLU A 177 -6.88 -5.56 -13.63
C GLU A 177 -5.76 -5.06 -12.72
N LEU A 178 -6.06 -4.81 -11.44
CA LEU A 178 -5.08 -4.41 -10.43
C LEU A 178 -4.00 -5.48 -10.21
N MET A 179 -4.36 -6.76 -10.20
CA MET A 179 -3.37 -7.82 -10.07
C MET A 179 -2.50 -7.95 -11.32
N GLU A 180 -3.13 -7.95 -12.50
CA GLU A 180 -2.42 -8.10 -13.78
C GLU A 180 -1.48 -6.92 -14.06
N CYS A 181 -1.88 -5.69 -13.74
CA CYS A 181 -1.03 -4.52 -13.97
C CYS A 181 0.24 -4.54 -13.11
N MET A 182 0.20 -5.09 -11.89
CA MET A 182 1.38 -5.22 -11.03
C MET A 182 2.44 -6.16 -11.62
N TRP A 183 2.09 -7.09 -12.51
CA TRP A 183 3.07 -7.97 -13.18
C TRP A 183 3.98 -7.22 -14.15
N THR A 184 3.60 -6.01 -14.55
CA THR A 184 4.42 -5.17 -15.44
C THR A 184 5.47 -4.34 -14.70
N ALA A 185 5.40 -4.30 -13.36
CA ALA A 185 6.36 -3.57 -12.54
C ALA A 185 7.78 -4.16 -12.66
N GLN A 186 8.76 -3.30 -12.94
CA GLN A 186 10.17 -3.68 -13.14
C GLN A 186 11.09 -3.11 -12.05
N VAL A 187 10.56 -2.89 -10.83
CA VAL A 187 11.30 -2.20 -9.77
C VAL A 187 12.39 -3.07 -9.13
N GLN A 188 12.20 -4.40 -9.09
CA GLN A 188 13.14 -5.33 -8.47
C GLN A 188 14.58 -5.23 -9.03
N HIS A 189 14.74 -4.85 -10.30
CA HIS A 189 16.05 -4.72 -10.93
C HIS A 189 16.73 -3.37 -10.68
N ARG A 190 16.07 -2.47 -9.94
CA ARG A 190 16.52 -1.09 -9.70
C ARG A 190 16.53 -0.69 -8.22
N LEU A 191 16.44 -1.66 -7.30
CA LEU A 191 16.40 -1.39 -5.85
C LEU A 191 17.63 -0.64 -5.35
N GLU A 192 18.80 -0.90 -5.91
CA GLU A 192 20.05 -0.23 -5.57
C GLU A 192 20.08 1.25 -5.97
N GLN A 193 19.14 1.70 -6.81
CA GLN A 193 18.99 3.10 -7.23
C GLN A 193 18.09 3.90 -6.27
N ILE A 194 17.41 3.25 -5.34
CA ILE A 194 16.61 3.92 -4.30
C ILE A 194 17.58 4.61 -3.33
N SER A 195 17.58 5.93 -3.35
CA SER A 195 18.50 6.75 -2.54
C SER A 195 17.88 7.24 -1.21
N GLN A 196 16.55 7.19 -1.11
CA GLN A 196 15.82 7.66 0.06
C GLN A 196 16.04 6.74 1.27
N PRO A 197 16.10 7.29 2.50
CA PRO A 197 15.93 6.50 3.71
C PRO A 197 14.65 5.67 3.61
N THR A 198 14.76 4.35 3.73
CA THR A 198 13.64 3.42 3.53
C THR A 198 13.41 2.57 4.77
N LEU A 199 12.22 2.69 5.35
CA LEU A 199 11.75 1.83 6.42
C LEU A 199 10.91 0.69 5.84
N LEU A 200 11.33 -0.53 6.10
CA LEU A 200 10.56 -1.74 5.83
C LEU A 200 9.94 -2.21 7.15
N ILE A 201 8.65 -2.48 7.16
CA ILE A 201 7.93 -3.07 8.29
C ILE A 201 7.30 -4.36 7.79
N HIS A 202 7.45 -5.47 8.53
CA HIS A 202 6.91 -6.75 8.06
C HIS A 202 6.40 -7.61 9.21
N GLY A 203 5.21 -8.19 9.02
CA GLY A 203 4.66 -9.17 9.94
C GLY A 203 5.37 -10.52 9.84
N ARG A 204 5.87 -11.08 10.95
CA ARG A 204 6.54 -12.40 10.94
C ARG A 204 5.64 -13.53 10.45
N ARG A 205 4.34 -13.43 10.73
CA ARG A 205 3.34 -14.44 10.40
C ARG A 205 2.66 -14.22 9.05
N ASP A 206 3.19 -13.33 8.21
CA ASP A 206 2.66 -13.05 6.88
C ASP A 206 2.77 -14.29 5.98
N VAL A 207 1.62 -14.83 5.58
CA VAL A 207 1.51 -15.99 4.66
C VAL A 207 1.23 -15.57 3.22
N ILE A 208 1.00 -14.29 2.97
CA ILE A 208 0.76 -13.72 1.62
C ILE A 208 2.08 -13.30 0.98
N THR A 209 2.89 -12.54 1.72
CA THR A 209 4.23 -12.09 1.31
C THR A 209 5.22 -12.55 2.37
N PRO A 210 6.11 -13.49 2.08
CA PRO A 210 7.09 -13.95 3.07
C PRO A 210 8.01 -12.81 3.52
N VAL A 211 8.37 -12.78 4.81
CA VAL A 211 9.30 -11.77 5.37
C VAL A 211 10.64 -11.69 4.62
N SER A 212 11.04 -12.78 3.97
CA SER A 212 12.23 -12.84 3.12
C SER A 212 12.23 -11.83 1.96
N GLU A 213 11.06 -11.40 1.48
CA GLU A 213 10.93 -10.32 0.49
C GLU A 213 11.44 -8.99 1.06
N SER A 214 11.03 -8.62 2.28
CA SER A 214 11.54 -7.43 2.95
C SER A 214 13.00 -7.56 3.37
N GLU A 215 13.46 -8.75 3.75
CA GLU A 215 14.87 -9.03 4.03
C GLU A 215 15.74 -8.84 2.77
N GLU A 216 15.24 -9.26 1.60
CA GLU A 216 15.94 -9.04 0.32
C GLU A 216 15.97 -7.55 -0.04
N MET A 217 14.84 -6.85 0.07
CA MET A 217 14.79 -5.40 -0.17
C MET A 217 15.73 -4.64 0.78
N ALA A 218 15.78 -5.02 2.07
CA ALA A 218 16.66 -4.39 3.05
C ALA A 218 18.16 -4.58 2.73
N ARG A 219 18.54 -5.70 2.12
CA ARG A 219 19.91 -5.92 1.66
C ARG A 219 20.28 -5.11 0.44
N ARG A 220 19.32 -4.81 -0.42
CA ARG A 220 19.57 -4.19 -1.74
C ARG A 220 19.36 -2.69 -1.77
N ILE A 221 18.45 -2.15 -0.96
CA ILE A 221 18.23 -0.70 -0.87
C ILE A 221 19.29 -0.12 0.08
N PRO A 222 20.16 0.82 -0.38
CA PRO A 222 21.34 1.25 0.39
C PRO A 222 21.05 1.82 1.77
N ASN A 223 19.96 2.56 1.93
CA ASN A 223 19.56 3.24 3.17
C ASN A 223 18.31 2.61 3.80
N ALA A 224 18.21 1.29 3.76
CA ALA A 224 17.05 0.58 4.29
C ALA A 224 17.25 0.08 5.73
N LYS A 225 16.17 0.07 6.50
CA LYS A 225 16.06 -0.58 7.80
C LYS A 225 14.80 -1.44 7.82
N LEU A 226 14.93 -2.69 8.27
CA LEU A 226 13.80 -3.60 8.47
C LEU A 226 13.42 -3.63 9.96
N VAL A 227 12.12 -3.53 10.21
CA VAL A 227 11.47 -3.79 11.50
C VAL A 227 10.49 -4.95 11.30
N VAL A 228 10.67 -6.03 12.03
CA VAL A 228 9.76 -7.18 11.99
C VAL A 228 8.85 -7.13 13.21
N ILE A 229 7.55 -7.26 12.98
CA ILE A 229 6.52 -7.37 14.02
C ILE A 229 6.22 -8.86 14.21
N GLU A 230 6.70 -9.45 15.29
CA GLU A 230 6.74 -10.90 15.50
C GLU A 230 5.34 -11.55 15.57
N ASP A 231 4.33 -10.81 16.04
CA ASP A 231 2.95 -11.29 16.24
C ASP A 231 1.95 -10.72 15.21
N ALA A 232 2.42 -10.28 14.04
CA ALA A 232 1.58 -9.74 12.96
C ALA A 232 1.56 -10.62 11.70
N GLY A 233 0.40 -10.63 11.03
CA GLY A 233 0.19 -11.15 9.68
C GLY A 233 0.50 -10.12 8.59
N HIS A 234 -0.24 -10.17 7.46
CA HIS A 234 -0.01 -9.35 6.25
C HIS A 234 -0.49 -7.90 6.36
N VAL A 235 -1.24 -7.51 7.37
CA VAL A 235 -1.83 -6.17 7.46
C VAL A 235 -1.60 -5.51 8.82
N PRO A 236 -0.33 -5.38 9.29
CA PRO A 236 -0.02 -4.75 10.58
C PRO A 236 -0.50 -3.30 10.66
N VAL A 237 -0.75 -2.63 9.56
CA VAL A 237 -1.39 -1.31 9.53
C VAL A 237 -2.78 -1.31 10.20
N ILE A 238 -3.48 -2.45 10.18
CA ILE A 238 -4.76 -2.63 10.87
C ILE A 238 -4.57 -3.34 12.21
N THR A 239 -3.79 -4.43 12.23
CA THR A 239 -3.72 -5.33 13.39
C THR A 239 -2.74 -4.88 14.46
N ARG A 240 -1.73 -4.06 14.10
CA ARG A 240 -0.67 -3.53 15.00
C ARG A 240 -0.36 -2.06 14.73
N PRO A 241 -1.38 -1.18 14.63
CA PRO A 241 -1.19 0.21 14.20
C PRO A 241 -0.26 1.02 15.10
N ASP A 242 -0.23 0.72 16.41
CA ASP A 242 0.66 1.39 17.36
C ASP A 242 2.13 1.09 17.05
N GLN A 243 2.46 -0.17 16.77
CA GLN A 243 3.83 -0.59 16.43
C GLN A 243 4.27 -0.02 15.08
N VAL A 244 3.36 0.04 14.10
CA VAL A 244 3.62 0.67 12.80
C VAL A 244 3.90 2.17 12.96
N ALA A 245 3.05 2.88 13.71
CA ALA A 245 3.22 4.32 13.95
C ALA A 245 4.51 4.61 14.73
N GLU A 246 4.84 3.81 15.73
CA GLU A 246 6.07 3.95 16.51
C GLU A 246 7.32 3.72 15.64
N ALA A 247 7.31 2.70 14.79
CA ALA A 247 8.41 2.42 13.86
C ALA A 247 8.64 3.62 12.91
N ILE A 248 7.55 4.19 12.33
CA ILE A 248 7.62 5.36 11.46
C ILE A 248 8.17 6.57 12.23
N ASN A 249 7.61 6.90 13.39
CA ASN A 249 8.06 8.03 14.21
C ASN A 249 9.53 7.89 14.65
N SER A 250 9.96 6.67 15.01
CA SER A 250 11.33 6.41 15.47
C SER A 250 12.34 6.50 14.33
N PHE A 251 11.96 6.11 13.12
CA PHE A 251 12.85 6.13 11.96
C PHE A 251 13.04 7.52 11.36
N PHE A 252 11.99 8.34 11.37
CA PHE A 252 11.98 9.68 10.77
C PHE A 252 12.07 10.82 11.81
N ARG A 253 12.68 10.57 12.95
CA ARG A 253 12.95 11.61 13.98
C ARG A 253 13.95 12.65 13.51
#